data_730d264701ae8a298d675ee4674769d7
#
_entry.id   730d264701ae8a298d675ee4674769d7
#
_cell.length_a   1.000
_cell.length_b   1.000
_cell.length_c   1.000
_cell.angle_alpha   90.00
_cell.angle_beta   90.00
_cell.angle_gamma   90.00
#
_symmetry.space_group_name_H-M   'P 1'
#
loop_
_entity.id
_entity.type
_entity.pdbx_description
1 polymer ?
#
loop_
_entity_poly.entity_id
_entity_poly.type
_entity_poly.pdbx_seq_one_letter_code
_entity_poly.pdbx_strand_id
1 'polypeptide(L)'
;MKILAIRLKNLTSIEGAVEVDFAMEPLNSAGIFAISGATGAGKSTLLDALCLALYDKAPRFANSVESINLADVGDNQINQSDVRNLLRRGTTDGYAEVDFLGVDGHRYRSRWSVRRTRNKVSGSLQPQTMEVKELDTGKEFQGTKKELLAQLTELVGLTYEQFTRTVSVSYTHLRAHETRRH
;
A
#
# COMPACT_ATOMS: atom_id res chain seq x y z
N MET A 1 16.06 6.85 1.08
CA MET A 1 14.76 6.73 1.77
C MET A 1 14.85 5.75 2.94
N LYS A 2 14.17 6.01 4.06
CA LYS A 2 13.97 5.07 5.18
C LYS A 2 12.48 5.06 5.56
N ILE A 3 11.84 3.90 5.62
CA ILE A 3 10.46 3.78 6.11
C ILE A 3 10.48 3.97 7.62
N LEU A 4 9.59 4.81 8.15
CA LEU A 4 9.47 5.13 9.58
C LEU A 4 8.24 4.44 10.20
N ALA A 5 7.11 4.41 9.48
CA ALA A 5 5.91 3.71 9.92
C ALA A 5 5.05 3.29 8.72
N ILE A 6 4.29 2.22 8.89
CA ILE A 6 3.23 1.79 7.98
C ILE A 6 1.95 1.69 8.78
N ARG A 7 0.88 2.30 8.27
CA ARG A 7 -0.47 2.18 8.81
C ARG A 7 -1.40 1.76 7.70
N LEU A 8 -2.31 0.86 7.99
CA LEU A 8 -3.33 0.42 7.03
C LEU A 8 -4.62 0.08 7.74
N LYS A 9 -5.72 0.17 7.02
CA LYS A 9 -7.06 -0.16 7.52
C LYS A 9 -7.86 -0.87 6.44
N ASN A 10 -8.48 -1.99 6.79
CA ASN A 10 -9.44 -2.69 5.95
C ASN A 10 -8.90 -3.00 4.54
N LEU A 11 -7.70 -3.54 4.45
CA LEU A 11 -7.11 -3.97 3.18
C LEU A 11 -6.97 -5.49 3.15
N THR A 12 -7.52 -6.10 2.14
CA THR A 12 -7.48 -7.57 1.87
C THR A 12 -7.80 -8.43 3.09
N SER A 13 -6.84 -9.14 3.66
CA SER A 13 -7.01 -10.00 4.84
C SER A 13 -7.02 -9.22 6.17
N ILE A 14 -6.56 -7.98 6.18
CA ILE A 14 -6.47 -7.19 7.40
C ILE A 14 -7.79 -6.45 7.65
N GLU A 15 -8.39 -6.70 8.79
CA GLU A 15 -9.58 -6.04 9.29
C GLU A 15 -9.20 -5.01 10.36
N GLY A 16 -9.87 -3.84 10.33
CA GLY A 16 -9.54 -2.76 11.25
C GLY A 16 -8.23 -2.07 10.91
N ALA A 17 -7.77 -1.24 11.83
CA ALA A 17 -6.53 -0.49 11.68
C ALA A 17 -5.34 -1.26 12.29
N VAL A 18 -4.24 -1.28 11.56
CA VAL A 18 -2.95 -1.87 11.97
C VAL A 18 -1.86 -0.84 11.75
N GLU A 19 -0.92 -0.77 12.69
CA GLU A 19 0.27 0.07 12.61
C GLU A 19 1.52 -0.75 12.88
N VAL A 20 2.56 -0.50 12.10
CA VAL A 20 3.94 -0.98 12.33
C VAL A 20 4.83 0.24 12.37
N ASP A 21 5.41 0.53 13.54
CA ASP A 21 6.33 1.63 13.76
C ASP A 21 7.77 1.12 13.72
N PHE A 22 8.54 1.53 12.70
CA PHE A 22 9.95 1.17 12.53
C PHE A 22 10.90 2.16 13.21
N ALA A 23 10.39 3.27 13.73
CA ALA A 23 11.18 4.24 14.49
C ALA A 23 11.35 3.82 15.97
N MET A 24 10.58 2.84 16.43
CA MET A 24 10.70 2.28 17.78
C MET A 24 11.70 1.11 17.84
N GLU A 25 12.34 0.95 18.97
CA GLU A 25 13.20 -0.22 19.23
C GLU A 25 12.34 -1.51 19.37
N PRO A 26 12.83 -2.66 18.92
CA PRO A 26 14.17 -2.92 18.36
C PRO A 26 14.31 -2.63 16.85
N LEU A 27 13.25 -2.22 16.15
CA LEU A 27 13.26 -2.05 14.69
C LEU A 27 14.12 -0.86 14.24
N ASN A 28 14.20 0.19 15.04
CA ASN A 28 14.97 1.37 14.68
C ASN A 28 16.48 1.12 14.56
N SER A 29 17.03 0.29 15.44
CA SER A 29 18.44 -0.10 15.43
C SER A 29 18.76 -1.27 14.50
N ALA A 30 17.73 -2.02 14.05
CA ALA A 30 17.88 -3.11 13.11
C ALA A 30 18.11 -2.58 11.70
N GLY A 31 19.30 -2.80 11.13
CA GLY A 31 19.58 -2.42 9.74
C GLY A 31 18.77 -3.20 8.72
N ILE A 32 18.43 -4.46 9.04
CA ILE A 32 17.60 -5.35 8.22
C ILE A 32 16.63 -6.07 9.16
N PHE A 33 15.37 -6.18 8.76
CA PHE A 33 14.36 -6.97 9.46
C PHE A 33 13.55 -7.81 8.47
N ALA A 34 13.03 -8.93 8.94
CA ALA A 34 12.19 -9.81 8.15
C ALA A 34 10.76 -9.82 8.66
N ILE A 35 9.80 -9.73 7.73
CA ILE A 35 8.38 -9.91 8.01
C ILE A 35 8.05 -11.40 7.80
N SER A 36 7.82 -12.12 8.87
CA SER A 36 7.49 -13.56 8.85
C SER A 36 6.10 -13.80 9.43
N GLY A 37 5.53 -14.95 9.10
CA GLY A 37 4.20 -15.36 9.60
C GLY A 37 3.58 -16.42 8.70
N ALA A 38 2.50 -17.03 9.15
CA ALA A 38 1.74 -18.03 8.40
C ALA A 38 1.19 -17.49 7.08
N THR A 39 0.87 -18.38 6.14
CA THR A 39 0.17 -18.03 4.91
C THR A 39 -1.19 -17.38 5.27
N GLY A 40 -1.53 -16.27 4.61
CA GLY A 40 -2.74 -15.52 4.93
C GLY A 40 -2.61 -14.48 6.07
N ALA A 41 -1.49 -14.44 6.81
CA ALA A 41 -1.28 -13.49 7.93
C ALA A 41 -1.16 -12.01 7.53
N GLY A 42 -1.27 -11.66 6.25
CA GLY A 42 -1.23 -10.26 5.80
C GLY A 42 0.14 -9.73 5.39
N LYS A 43 1.19 -10.57 5.33
CA LYS A 43 2.55 -10.14 4.90
C LYS A 43 2.55 -9.40 3.57
N SER A 44 1.90 -9.98 2.55
CA SER A 44 1.78 -9.36 1.22
C SER A 44 0.92 -8.10 1.26
N THR A 45 -0.04 -8.02 2.19
CA THR A 45 -0.88 -6.83 2.36
C THR A 45 -0.08 -5.64 2.88
N LEU A 46 0.92 -5.87 3.74
CA LEU A 46 1.84 -4.81 4.17
C LEU A 46 2.65 -4.26 2.99
N LEU A 47 3.13 -5.13 2.10
CA LEU A 47 3.83 -4.72 0.89
C LEU A 47 2.91 -3.96 -0.08
N ASP A 48 1.68 -4.46 -0.27
CA ASP A 48 0.69 -3.74 -1.07
C ASP A 48 0.39 -2.36 -0.48
N ALA A 49 0.26 -2.24 0.86
CA ALA A 49 0.02 -0.97 1.52
C ALA A 49 1.16 0.04 1.29
N LEU A 50 2.43 -0.42 1.36
CA LEU A 50 3.58 0.41 1.00
C LEU A 50 3.48 0.92 -0.44
N CYS A 51 3.21 0.02 -1.38
CA CYS A 51 3.14 0.37 -2.79
C CYS A 51 1.92 1.24 -3.13
N LEU A 52 0.76 1.02 -2.47
CA LEU A 52 -0.41 1.90 -2.60
C LEU A 52 -0.09 3.32 -2.14
N ALA A 53 0.46 3.46 -0.94
CA ALA A 53 0.75 4.76 -0.36
C ALA A 53 1.81 5.55 -1.15
N LEU A 54 2.80 4.88 -1.72
CA LEU A 54 3.91 5.54 -2.42
C LEU A 54 3.70 5.68 -3.93
N TYR A 55 2.93 4.79 -4.56
CA TYR A 55 2.87 4.68 -6.03
C TYR A 55 1.46 4.50 -6.62
N ASP A 56 0.41 4.40 -5.80
CA ASP A 56 -0.96 4.03 -6.25
C ASP A 56 -0.97 2.73 -7.09
N LYS A 57 -0.11 1.78 -6.73
CA LYS A 57 0.05 0.48 -7.38
C LYS A 57 0.12 -0.63 -6.35
N ALA A 58 -0.14 -1.88 -6.78
CA ALA A 58 0.01 -3.05 -5.90
C ALA A 58 0.73 -4.19 -6.63
N PRO A 59 1.78 -4.78 -6.02
CA PRO A 59 2.57 -5.84 -6.64
C PRO A 59 1.76 -7.07 -7.04
N ARG A 60 0.69 -7.39 -6.30
CA ARG A 60 -0.19 -8.52 -6.62
C ARG A 60 -0.89 -8.40 -7.97
N PHE A 61 -1.02 -7.19 -8.50
CA PHE A 61 -1.66 -6.94 -9.81
C PHE A 61 -0.66 -6.80 -10.96
N ALA A 62 0.65 -6.89 -10.69
CA ALA A 62 1.68 -6.72 -11.71
C ALA A 62 1.53 -7.69 -12.91
N ASN A 63 0.96 -8.89 -12.68
CA ASN A 63 0.72 -9.90 -13.71
C ASN A 63 -0.77 -10.14 -13.97
N SER A 64 -1.65 -9.22 -13.57
CA SER A 64 -3.09 -9.35 -13.80
C SER A 64 -3.42 -9.14 -15.27
N VAL A 65 -4.30 -9.97 -15.82
CA VAL A 65 -4.85 -9.78 -17.16
C VAL A 65 -5.87 -8.63 -17.09
N GLU A 66 -5.62 -7.56 -17.82
CA GLU A 66 -6.45 -6.34 -17.79
C GLU A 66 -7.89 -6.52 -18.28
N SER A 67 -8.20 -7.65 -18.89
CA SER A 67 -9.51 -7.89 -19.52
C SER A 67 -10.57 -8.49 -18.60
N ILE A 68 -10.25 -8.81 -17.34
CA ILE A 68 -11.18 -9.47 -16.43
C ILE A 68 -11.85 -8.44 -15.51
N ASN A 69 -13.18 -8.36 -15.59
CA ASN A 69 -13.98 -7.59 -14.65
C ASN A 69 -14.53 -8.49 -13.54
N LEU A 70 -14.40 -8.04 -12.33
CA LEU A 70 -14.94 -8.68 -11.13
C LEU A 70 -16.26 -8.01 -10.73
N ALA A 71 -17.20 -8.80 -10.24
CA ALA A 71 -18.41 -8.25 -9.64
C ALA A 71 -18.04 -7.48 -8.36
N ASP A 72 -18.52 -6.25 -8.28
CA ASP A 72 -18.55 -5.47 -7.05
C ASP A 72 -19.96 -5.54 -6.43
N VAL A 73 -20.45 -4.55 -5.78
CA VAL A 73 -21.77 -4.52 -5.17
C VAL A 73 -22.85 -4.17 -6.19
N GLY A 74 -23.94 -4.93 -6.20
CA GLY A 74 -25.03 -4.81 -7.17
C GLY A 74 -24.56 -5.21 -8.58
N ASP A 75 -24.96 -4.45 -9.58
CA ASP A 75 -24.58 -4.66 -10.99
C ASP A 75 -23.24 -4.01 -11.37
N ASN A 76 -22.54 -3.42 -10.37
CA ASN A 76 -21.26 -2.76 -10.62
C ASN A 76 -20.15 -3.80 -10.87
N GLN A 77 -19.28 -3.47 -11.82
CA GLN A 77 -18.08 -4.24 -12.12
C GLN A 77 -16.85 -3.37 -11.94
N ILE A 78 -15.76 -3.99 -11.55
CA ILE A 78 -14.46 -3.36 -11.39
C ILE A 78 -13.39 -4.24 -12.05
N ASN A 79 -12.42 -3.60 -12.74
CA ASN A 79 -11.34 -4.36 -13.36
C ASN A 79 -10.53 -5.10 -12.30
N GLN A 80 -10.14 -6.34 -12.57
CA GLN A 80 -9.37 -7.18 -11.66
C GLN A 80 -8.06 -6.50 -11.18
N SER A 81 -7.41 -5.72 -12.04
CA SER A 81 -6.16 -5.01 -11.75
C SER A 81 -6.36 -3.67 -11.03
N ASP A 82 -7.60 -3.25 -10.81
CA ASP A 82 -7.89 -1.99 -10.12
C ASP A 82 -7.49 -2.08 -8.64
N VAL A 83 -6.64 -1.16 -8.21
CA VAL A 83 -6.11 -1.13 -6.84
C VAL A 83 -7.19 -0.97 -5.76
N ARG A 84 -8.38 -0.45 -6.11
CA ARG A 84 -9.52 -0.35 -5.20
C ARG A 84 -10.10 -1.71 -4.79
N ASN A 85 -9.80 -2.77 -5.53
CA ASN A 85 -10.13 -4.16 -5.15
C ASN A 85 -9.41 -4.62 -3.87
N LEU A 86 -8.40 -3.88 -3.42
CA LEU A 86 -7.72 -4.17 -2.15
C LEU A 86 -8.56 -3.78 -0.93
N LEU A 87 -9.61 -2.97 -1.11
CA LEU A 87 -10.56 -2.73 -0.03
C LEU A 87 -11.18 -4.05 0.40
N ARG A 88 -11.09 -4.35 1.71
CA ARG A 88 -11.67 -5.55 2.29
C ARG A 88 -13.18 -5.62 2.02
N ARG A 89 -13.65 -6.77 1.56
CA ARG A 89 -15.09 -7.00 1.35
C ARG A 89 -15.85 -6.85 2.65
N GLY A 90 -17.04 -6.25 2.58
CA GLY A 90 -17.85 -5.98 3.77
C GLY A 90 -17.46 -4.71 4.54
N THR A 91 -16.47 -3.94 4.07
CA THR A 91 -16.09 -2.66 4.69
C THR A 91 -16.47 -1.47 3.82
N THR A 92 -16.57 -0.30 4.44
CA THR A 92 -17.01 0.94 3.79
C THR A 92 -15.86 1.83 3.33
N ASP A 93 -14.70 1.70 3.98
CA ASP A 93 -13.50 2.49 3.74
C ASP A 93 -12.23 1.72 4.10
N GLY A 94 -11.14 2.12 3.50
CA GLY A 94 -9.82 1.60 3.79
C GLY A 94 -8.73 2.58 3.38
N TYR A 95 -7.55 2.43 3.97
CA TYR A 95 -6.39 3.25 3.63
C TYR A 95 -5.08 2.49 3.78
N ALA A 96 -4.07 3.00 3.11
CA ALA A 96 -2.66 2.71 3.33
C ALA A 96 -1.93 4.03 3.57
N GLU A 97 -1.11 4.11 4.61
CA GLU A 97 -0.37 5.30 4.99
C GLU A 97 1.06 4.93 5.36
N VAL A 98 2.02 5.72 4.90
CA VAL A 98 3.44 5.48 5.12
C VAL A 98 4.11 6.77 5.57
N ASP A 99 4.82 6.71 6.71
CA ASP A 99 5.77 7.73 7.11
C ASP A 99 7.16 7.31 6.66
N PHE A 100 7.89 8.21 6.02
CA PHE A 100 9.22 7.94 5.52
C PHE A 100 10.14 9.16 5.59
N LEU A 101 11.45 8.88 5.68
CA LEU A 101 12.50 9.87 5.48
C LEU A 101 12.82 9.93 3.99
N GLY A 102 12.63 11.11 3.39
CA GLY A 102 12.95 11.37 2.00
C GLY A 102 14.45 11.34 1.72
N VAL A 103 14.83 11.38 0.44
CA VAL A 103 16.24 11.48 0.02
C VAL A 103 16.86 12.83 0.40
N ASP A 104 16.05 13.84 0.61
CA ASP A 104 16.41 15.19 1.06
C ASP A 104 16.59 15.30 2.59
N GLY A 105 16.30 14.22 3.34
CA GLY A 105 16.44 14.17 4.80
C GLY A 105 15.24 14.69 5.59
N HIS A 106 14.14 15.07 4.95
CA HIS A 106 12.90 15.48 5.61
C HIS A 106 11.93 14.30 5.78
N ARG A 107 11.03 14.42 6.77
CA ARG A 107 10.03 13.38 7.07
C ARG A 107 8.73 13.69 6.35
N TYR A 108 8.18 12.68 5.69
CA TYR A 108 6.96 12.78 4.91
C TYR A 108 5.95 11.74 5.33
N ARG A 109 4.67 12.04 5.13
CA ARG A 109 3.57 11.11 5.19
C ARG A 109 2.87 11.09 3.85
N SER A 110 2.71 9.90 3.30
CA SER A 110 1.85 9.66 2.14
C SER A 110 0.70 8.76 2.53
N ARG A 111 -0.51 9.11 2.13
CA ARG A 111 -1.74 8.38 2.41
C ARG A 111 -2.53 8.14 1.14
N TRP A 112 -2.79 6.90 0.86
CA TRP A 112 -3.75 6.42 -0.12
C TRP A 112 -5.03 6.02 0.60
N SER A 113 -6.21 6.41 0.08
CA SER A 113 -7.48 6.01 0.68
C SER A 113 -8.56 5.75 -0.35
N VAL A 114 -9.49 4.85 -0.02
CA VAL A 114 -10.65 4.49 -0.82
C VAL A 114 -11.87 4.34 0.08
N ARG A 115 -13.03 4.70 -0.43
CA ARG A 115 -14.30 4.56 0.29
C ARG A 115 -15.43 4.17 -0.64
N ARG A 116 -16.51 3.65 -0.06
CA ARG A 116 -17.78 3.40 -0.74
C ARG A 116 -18.73 4.60 -0.60
N THR A 117 -19.59 4.76 -1.59
CA THR A 117 -20.60 5.83 -1.60
C THR A 117 -21.43 5.81 -0.32
N ARG A 118 -21.59 6.99 0.29
CA ARG A 118 -22.36 7.22 1.52
C ARG A 118 -21.89 6.38 2.72
N ASN A 119 -20.65 5.88 2.70
CA ASN A 119 -20.09 4.97 3.70
C ASN A 119 -20.99 3.74 3.95
N LYS A 120 -21.60 3.21 2.89
CA LYS A 120 -22.42 1.99 2.95
C LYS A 120 -21.69 0.85 2.27
N VAL A 121 -21.74 -0.35 2.86
CA VAL A 121 -21.18 -1.58 2.28
C VAL A 121 -21.77 -1.88 0.90
N SER A 122 -23.07 -1.55 0.70
CA SER A 122 -23.77 -1.64 -0.57
C SER A 122 -23.47 -0.49 -1.55
N GLY A 123 -22.65 0.48 -1.17
CA GLY A 123 -22.29 1.60 -2.02
C GLY A 123 -21.21 1.23 -3.03
N SER A 124 -21.22 1.88 -4.22
CA SER A 124 -20.16 1.74 -5.22
C SER A 124 -18.83 2.30 -4.71
N LEU A 125 -17.73 1.70 -5.17
CA LEU A 125 -16.38 2.21 -4.89
C LEU A 125 -16.18 3.60 -5.52
N GLN A 126 -15.73 4.55 -4.71
CA GLN A 126 -15.36 5.88 -5.18
C GLN A 126 -13.92 5.88 -5.70
N PRO A 127 -13.53 6.87 -6.51
CA PRO A 127 -12.12 7.06 -6.86
C PRO A 127 -11.27 7.16 -5.59
N GLN A 128 -10.10 6.53 -5.64
CA GLN A 128 -9.12 6.63 -4.56
C GLN A 128 -8.50 8.03 -4.51
N THR A 129 -8.12 8.43 -3.31
CA THR A 129 -7.45 9.71 -3.05
C THR A 129 -6.02 9.50 -2.58
N MET A 130 -5.16 10.48 -2.89
CA MET A 130 -3.78 10.54 -2.41
C MET A 130 -3.58 11.85 -1.67
N GLU A 131 -2.91 11.79 -0.53
CA GLU A 131 -2.51 12.94 0.28
C GLU A 131 -1.04 12.81 0.64
N VAL A 132 -0.29 13.90 0.52
CA VAL A 132 1.13 13.95 0.87
C VAL A 132 1.37 15.14 1.77
N LYS A 133 2.09 14.91 2.86
CA LYS A 133 2.40 15.93 3.87
C LYS A 133 3.84 15.81 4.33
N GLU A 134 4.52 16.94 4.43
CA GLU A 134 5.79 17.05 5.15
C GLU A 134 5.51 17.13 6.66
N LEU A 135 6.07 16.23 7.44
CA LEU A 135 5.77 16.12 8.87
C LEU A 135 6.53 17.16 9.70
N ASP A 136 7.67 17.64 9.21
CA ASP A 136 8.51 18.58 9.94
C ASP A 136 7.92 20.00 9.94
N THR A 137 7.31 20.42 8.84
CA THR A 137 6.70 21.75 8.69
C THR A 137 5.18 21.73 8.75
N GLY A 138 4.57 20.56 8.59
CA GLY A 138 3.12 20.42 8.45
C GLY A 138 2.58 20.82 7.08
N LYS A 139 3.45 21.12 6.10
CA LYS A 139 3.07 21.50 4.74
C LYS A 139 2.41 20.35 4.01
N GLU A 140 1.22 20.59 3.48
CA GLU A 140 0.51 19.67 2.59
C GLU A 140 0.84 19.97 1.13
N PHE A 141 1.11 18.91 0.37
CA PHE A 141 1.34 19.01 -1.06
C PHE A 141 0.00 19.09 -1.78
N GLN A 142 -0.13 20.05 -2.68
CA GLN A 142 -1.33 20.27 -3.46
C GLN A 142 -1.07 19.86 -4.92
N GLY A 143 -2.10 19.38 -5.59
CA GLY A 143 -2.02 19.03 -7.00
C GLY A 143 -2.94 17.87 -7.37
N THR A 144 -2.90 17.53 -8.64
CA THR A 144 -3.56 16.33 -9.15
C THR A 144 -2.85 15.06 -8.64
N LYS A 145 -3.53 13.93 -8.65
CA LYS A 145 -2.93 12.64 -8.26
C LYS A 145 -1.63 12.36 -9.03
N LYS A 146 -1.58 12.69 -10.33
CA LYS A 146 -0.38 12.50 -11.16
C LYS A 146 0.80 13.35 -10.67
N GLU A 147 0.55 14.60 -10.32
CA GLU A 147 1.57 15.51 -9.78
C GLU A 147 2.07 15.05 -8.42
N LEU A 148 1.16 14.63 -7.53
CA LEU A 148 1.54 14.08 -6.21
C LEU A 148 2.40 12.82 -6.34
N LEU A 149 2.07 11.91 -7.26
CA LEU A 149 2.87 10.71 -7.51
C LEU A 149 4.25 11.02 -8.10
N ALA A 150 4.36 12.03 -8.96
CA ALA A 150 5.65 12.48 -9.48
C ALA A 150 6.53 13.03 -8.35
N GLN A 151 5.98 13.92 -7.50
CA GLN A 151 6.67 14.46 -6.33
C GLN A 151 7.08 13.36 -5.35
N LEU A 152 6.19 12.38 -5.06
CA LEU A 152 6.53 11.23 -4.22
C LEU A 152 7.70 10.43 -4.78
N THR A 153 7.73 10.19 -6.09
CA THR A 153 8.84 9.46 -6.73
C THR A 153 10.17 10.18 -6.53
N GLU A 154 10.18 11.52 -6.61
CA GLU A 154 11.37 12.33 -6.35
C GLU A 154 11.79 12.25 -4.87
N LEU A 155 10.85 12.41 -3.94
CA LEU A 155 11.10 12.35 -2.49
C LEU A 155 11.57 10.96 -2.03
N VAL A 156 11.02 9.91 -2.63
CA VAL A 156 11.40 8.51 -2.38
C VAL A 156 12.76 8.18 -3.01
N GLY A 157 13.06 8.78 -4.17
CA GLY A 157 14.28 8.54 -4.94
C GLY A 157 14.31 7.19 -5.67
N LEU A 158 13.19 6.48 -5.75
CA LEU A 158 13.05 5.19 -6.43
C LEU A 158 11.75 5.17 -7.22
N THR A 159 11.79 4.66 -8.44
CA THR A 159 10.58 4.33 -9.19
C THR A 159 9.89 3.09 -8.60
N TYR A 160 8.63 2.87 -8.95
CA TYR A 160 7.91 1.66 -8.55
C TYR A 160 8.64 0.37 -8.93
N GLU A 161 9.18 0.32 -10.14
CA GLU A 161 9.91 -0.83 -10.67
C GLU A 161 11.22 -1.08 -9.91
N GLN A 162 11.94 -0.03 -9.55
CA GLN A 162 13.16 -0.12 -8.73
C GLN A 162 12.81 -0.59 -7.32
N PHE A 163 11.80 0.02 -6.70
CA PHE A 163 11.34 -0.34 -5.36
C PHE A 163 10.91 -1.81 -5.29
N THR A 164 10.05 -2.27 -6.19
CA THR A 164 9.53 -3.65 -6.18
C THR A 164 10.61 -4.68 -6.47
N ARG A 165 11.66 -4.37 -7.25
CA ARG A 165 12.81 -5.27 -7.46
C ARG A 165 13.58 -5.51 -6.17
N THR A 166 13.77 -4.50 -5.33
CA THR A 166 14.50 -4.65 -4.06
C THR A 166 13.70 -5.47 -3.05
N VAL A 167 12.38 -5.33 -3.03
CA VAL A 167 11.49 -6.04 -2.11
C VAL A 167 11.08 -7.43 -2.64
N SER A 168 10.94 -7.59 -3.97
CA SER A 168 10.52 -8.85 -4.64
C SER A 168 11.53 -9.99 -4.50
N VAL A 169 12.82 -9.72 -4.32
CA VAL A 169 13.84 -10.75 -4.08
C VAL A 169 13.49 -11.59 -2.85
N SER A 170 12.96 -10.99 -1.81
CA SER A 170 12.51 -11.68 -0.59
C SER A 170 11.23 -12.51 -0.84
N TYR A 171 10.35 -12.05 -1.72
CA TYR A 171 9.06 -12.69 -2.00
C TYR A 171 9.18 -13.95 -2.88
N THR A 172 10.05 -13.95 -3.88
CA THR A 172 10.27 -15.11 -4.76
C THR A 172 10.96 -16.27 -4.05
N HIS A 173 11.85 -16.01 -3.10
CA HIS A 173 12.50 -17.06 -2.32
C HIS A 173 11.50 -17.75 -1.36
N LEU A 174 10.57 -17.02 -0.76
CA LEU A 174 9.54 -17.61 0.12
C LEU A 174 8.55 -18.49 -0.68
N ARG A 175 8.19 -18.12 -1.89
CA ARG A 175 7.33 -18.94 -2.76
C ARG A 175 7.99 -20.23 -3.22
N ALA A 176 9.28 -20.20 -3.52
CA ALA A 176 10.04 -21.40 -3.93
C ALA A 176 10.15 -22.44 -2.80
N HIS A 177 10.13 -22.04 -1.54
CA HIS A 177 10.13 -22.94 -0.40
C HIS A 177 8.74 -23.54 -0.07
N GLU A 178 7.65 -22.81 -0.33
CA GLU A 178 6.27 -23.31 -0.10
C GLU A 178 5.84 -24.38 -1.12
N THR A 179 6.37 -24.35 -2.35
CA THR A 179 6.02 -25.34 -3.41
C THR A 179 6.77 -26.66 -3.33
N ARG A 180 7.74 -26.82 -2.42
CA ARG A 180 8.52 -28.06 -2.26
C ARG A 180 8.08 -28.95 -1.08
N ARG A 181 6.94 -28.67 -0.45
CA ARG A 181 6.37 -29.48 0.64
C ARG A 181 4.98 -30.02 0.28
N HIS A 182 4.91 -30.74 -0.85
CA HIS A 182 3.84 -31.69 -1.14
C HIS A 182 4.44 -32.95 -1.74
#